data_63248604885c01a978a2dbc87d3f09b5
#
_entry.id   63248604885c01a978a2dbc87d3f09b5
#
_cell.length_a   1.000
_cell.length_b   1.000
_cell.length_c   1.000
_cell.angle_alpha   90.00
_cell.angle_beta   90.00
_cell.angle_gamma   90.00
#
_symmetry.space_group_name_H-M   'P 1'
#
loop_
_entity.id
_entity.type
_entity.pdbx_description
1 polymer ?
#
loop_
_entity_poly.entity_id
_entity_poly.type
_entity_poly.pdbx_seq_one_letter_code
_entity_poly.pdbx_strand_id
1 'polypeptide(L)'
;MSHELAATPVERVKRALADCGLDPNLVRELPADTSTAEAAARAVDAPLGSIVKSLVFLVYGATEGIPGAPAERTPLLVLVSGDQRADVHRLRAALGLSKKRLRIAQPAEVLDSTGFEVGGVPPIGHWATVRTLIDRTLSRFDVVWAAAGSPNAVFPIAYSRLVTIANGEAIDLVEEF
;
A
#
# COMPACT_ATOMS: atom_id res chain seq x y z
N MET A 1 -4.64 -34.05 -14.61
CA MET A 1 -5.12 -32.74 -14.12
C MET A 1 -3.99 -32.08 -13.38
N SER A 2 -3.33 -31.13 -14.03
CA SER A 2 -2.25 -30.37 -13.42
C SER A 2 -2.88 -29.45 -12.40
N HIS A 3 -2.59 -29.64 -11.10
CA HIS A 3 -2.81 -28.63 -10.08
C HIS A 3 -1.91 -27.44 -10.44
N GLU A 4 -2.48 -26.47 -11.11
CA GLU A 4 -1.87 -25.17 -11.24
C GLU A 4 -1.80 -24.59 -9.82
N LEU A 5 -0.61 -24.68 -9.21
CA LEU A 5 -0.34 -24.11 -7.90
C LEU A 5 -0.69 -22.62 -7.99
N ALA A 6 -1.60 -22.16 -7.15
CA ALA A 6 -1.99 -20.77 -7.09
C ALA A 6 -0.73 -19.91 -6.90
N ALA A 7 -0.57 -18.86 -7.72
CA ALA A 7 0.59 -17.98 -7.66
C ALA A 7 0.76 -17.40 -6.23
N THR A 8 1.97 -17.42 -5.71
CA THR A 8 2.28 -16.79 -4.43
C THR A 8 2.03 -15.28 -4.48
N PRO A 9 1.83 -14.61 -3.33
CA PRO A 9 1.69 -13.16 -3.30
C PRO A 9 2.82 -12.41 -4.01
N VAL A 10 4.07 -12.85 -3.82
CA VAL A 10 5.24 -12.26 -4.50
C VAL A 10 5.19 -12.48 -6.01
N GLU A 11 4.80 -13.67 -6.47
CA GLU A 11 4.63 -13.96 -7.90
C GLU A 11 3.53 -13.10 -8.54
N ARG A 12 2.44 -12.83 -7.82
CA ARG A 12 1.39 -11.91 -8.30
C ARG A 12 1.92 -10.50 -8.50
N VAL A 13 2.75 -10.01 -7.56
CA VAL A 13 3.40 -8.69 -7.70
C VAL A 13 4.35 -8.68 -8.89
N LYS A 14 5.17 -9.72 -9.05
CA LYS A 14 6.07 -9.84 -10.21
C LYS A 14 5.32 -9.80 -11.54
N ARG A 15 4.18 -10.48 -11.63
CA ARG A 15 3.31 -10.42 -12.83
C ARG A 15 2.75 -9.00 -13.05
N ALA A 16 2.24 -8.37 -11.99
CA ALA A 16 1.70 -7.01 -12.07
C ALA A 16 2.77 -5.98 -12.48
N LEU A 17 4.02 -6.14 -12.01
CA LEU A 17 5.15 -5.31 -12.46
C LEU A 17 5.41 -5.50 -13.95
N ALA A 18 5.47 -6.74 -14.43
CA ALA A 18 5.67 -7.05 -15.84
C ALA A 18 4.54 -6.45 -16.72
N ASP A 19 3.30 -6.54 -16.29
CA ASP A 19 2.13 -5.94 -16.95
C ASP A 19 2.23 -4.41 -17.05
N CYS A 20 2.91 -3.78 -16.10
CA CYS A 20 3.21 -2.34 -16.11
C CYS A 20 4.49 -1.98 -16.87
N GLY A 21 5.14 -2.95 -17.53
CA GLY A 21 6.40 -2.74 -18.25
C GLY A 21 7.62 -2.56 -17.37
N LEU A 22 7.58 -3.08 -16.14
CA LEU A 22 8.71 -3.09 -15.20
C LEU A 22 9.33 -4.48 -15.12
N ASP A 23 10.62 -4.54 -14.81
CA ASP A 23 11.33 -5.81 -14.67
C ASP A 23 10.89 -6.52 -13.38
N PRO A 24 10.28 -7.71 -13.44
CA PRO A 24 9.90 -8.48 -12.26
C PRO A 24 11.11 -8.91 -11.39
N ASN A 25 12.32 -8.94 -11.95
CA ASN A 25 13.55 -9.26 -11.24
C ASN A 25 14.02 -8.13 -10.29
N LEU A 26 13.39 -6.96 -10.33
CA LEU A 26 13.61 -5.90 -9.35
C LEU A 26 13.14 -6.28 -7.95
N VAL A 27 12.23 -7.25 -7.82
CA VAL A 27 11.79 -7.75 -6.52
C VAL A 27 12.94 -8.44 -5.80
N ARG A 28 13.21 -7.98 -4.58
CA ARG A 28 14.21 -8.55 -3.67
C ARG A 28 13.52 -9.17 -2.47
N GLU A 29 13.83 -10.41 -2.20
CA GLU A 29 13.46 -11.07 -0.95
C GLU A 29 14.58 -10.85 0.06
N LEU A 30 14.23 -10.22 1.18
CA LEU A 30 15.13 -9.87 2.26
C LEU A 30 15.08 -10.95 3.34
N PRO A 31 16.04 -10.98 4.30
CA PRO A 31 15.97 -11.86 5.46
C PRO A 31 14.62 -11.72 6.21
N ALA A 32 14.16 -12.80 6.83
CA ALA A 32 12.82 -12.88 7.45
C ALA A 32 12.59 -11.88 8.60
N ASP A 33 13.63 -11.31 9.17
CA ASP A 33 13.58 -10.30 10.23
C ASP A 33 13.45 -8.84 9.72
N THR A 34 13.26 -8.64 8.41
CA THR A 34 13.17 -7.30 7.78
C THR A 34 11.74 -6.80 7.63
N SER A 35 10.84 -7.19 8.51
CA SER A 35 9.41 -6.81 8.44
C SER A 35 9.10 -5.36 8.86
N THR A 36 10.07 -4.62 9.40
CA THR A 36 9.92 -3.20 9.74
C THR A 36 10.55 -2.30 8.67
N ALA A 37 10.07 -1.05 8.58
CA ALA A 37 10.64 -0.09 7.64
C ALA A 37 12.14 0.17 7.91
N GLU A 38 12.54 0.23 9.18
CA GLU A 38 13.93 0.42 9.60
C GLU A 38 14.82 -0.77 9.20
N ALA A 39 14.33 -1.99 9.39
CA ALA A 39 15.06 -3.19 9.00
C ALA A 39 15.17 -3.31 7.48
N ALA A 40 14.10 -3.02 6.75
CA ALA A 40 14.10 -2.98 5.29
C ALA A 40 15.08 -1.93 4.75
N ALA A 41 15.06 -0.70 5.30
CA ALA A 41 15.97 0.37 4.91
C ALA A 41 17.44 -0.03 5.06
N ARG A 42 17.80 -0.65 6.18
CA ARG A 42 19.16 -1.18 6.40
C ARG A 42 19.52 -2.28 5.40
N ALA A 43 18.58 -3.20 5.13
CA ALA A 43 18.83 -4.33 4.24
C ALA A 43 19.05 -3.92 2.78
N VAL A 44 18.43 -2.83 2.33
CA VAL A 44 18.58 -2.31 0.96
C VAL A 44 19.55 -1.13 0.87
N ASP A 45 20.18 -0.75 2.00
CA ASP A 45 21.10 0.40 2.11
C ASP A 45 20.46 1.70 1.57
N ALA A 46 19.27 2.00 2.07
CA ALA A 46 18.48 3.17 1.65
C ALA A 46 18.03 4.01 2.85
N PRO A 47 17.74 5.32 2.66
CA PRO A 47 17.17 6.14 3.71
C PRO A 47 15.83 5.59 4.19
N LEU A 48 15.54 5.67 5.50
CA LEU A 48 14.27 5.23 6.08
C LEU A 48 13.06 5.87 5.38
N GLY A 49 13.16 7.16 5.06
CA GLY A 49 12.10 7.90 4.39
C GLY A 49 11.78 7.40 2.97
N SER A 50 12.70 6.70 2.31
CA SER A 50 12.48 6.11 0.99
C SER A 50 11.72 4.79 1.03
N ILE A 51 11.54 4.19 2.22
CA ILE A 51 10.69 3.00 2.38
C ILE A 51 9.23 3.43 2.37
N VAL A 52 8.44 2.80 1.53
CA VAL A 52 7.00 3.06 1.42
C VAL A 52 6.26 2.19 2.42
N LYS A 53 5.56 2.81 3.36
CA LYS A 53 4.59 2.13 4.23
C LYS A 53 3.23 2.10 3.56
N SER A 54 2.65 0.93 3.43
CA SER A 54 1.31 0.71 2.89
C SER A 54 0.31 0.58 4.04
N LEU A 55 -0.60 1.53 4.16
CA LEU A 55 -1.68 1.53 5.14
C LEU A 55 -3.01 1.30 4.42
N VAL A 56 -3.79 0.34 4.87
CA VAL A 56 -5.12 0.07 4.32
C VAL A 56 -6.17 0.60 5.27
N PHE A 57 -7.01 1.47 4.76
CA PHE A 57 -8.18 2.00 5.45
C PHE A 57 -9.44 1.42 4.83
N LEU A 58 -10.52 1.39 5.60
CA LEU A 58 -11.87 1.13 5.10
C LEU A 58 -12.67 2.41 5.13
N VAL A 59 -13.25 2.73 3.98
CA VAL A 59 -14.18 3.84 3.81
C VAL A 59 -15.59 3.28 3.80
N TYR A 60 -16.43 3.78 4.69
CA TYR A 60 -17.83 3.40 4.76
C TYR A 60 -18.69 4.33 3.91
N GLY A 61 -19.55 3.76 3.06
CA GLY A 61 -20.46 4.49 2.18
C GLY A 61 -21.52 5.29 2.95
N ALA A 62 -22.28 6.12 2.21
CA ALA A 62 -23.33 7.00 2.73
C ALA A 62 -24.63 6.27 3.12
N THR A 63 -24.63 4.95 3.23
CA THR A 63 -25.79 4.14 3.64
C THR A 63 -26.10 4.22 5.15
N GLU A 64 -25.41 5.09 5.89
CA GLU A 64 -25.80 5.44 7.26
C GLU A 64 -27.21 6.04 7.27
N GLY A 65 -28.17 5.28 7.78
CA GLY A 65 -29.56 5.72 7.92
C GLY A 65 -30.59 4.92 7.13
N ILE A 66 -30.19 3.96 6.31
CA ILE A 66 -31.11 3.00 5.68
C ILE A 66 -31.15 1.73 6.53
N PRO A 67 -32.22 1.46 7.31
CA PRO A 67 -32.32 0.26 8.10
C PRO A 67 -32.19 -0.99 7.23
N GLY A 68 -31.23 -1.88 7.58
CA GLY A 68 -31.04 -3.16 6.88
C GLY A 68 -30.15 -3.12 5.64
N ALA A 69 -29.64 -1.96 5.22
CA ALA A 69 -28.64 -1.91 4.16
C ALA A 69 -27.27 -2.34 4.71
N PRO A 70 -26.56 -3.28 4.04
CA PRO A 70 -25.18 -3.59 4.43
C PRO A 70 -24.32 -2.36 4.28
N ALA A 71 -23.51 -2.05 5.29
CA ALA A 71 -22.55 -0.96 5.20
C ALA A 71 -21.57 -1.26 4.05
N GLU A 72 -21.69 -0.51 2.98
CA GLU A 72 -20.76 -0.62 1.86
C GLU A 72 -19.37 -0.18 2.33
N ARG A 73 -18.40 -1.09 2.26
CA ARG A 73 -17.01 -0.87 2.66
C ARG A 73 -16.13 -0.91 1.44
N THR A 74 -15.36 0.14 1.22
CA THR A 74 -14.35 0.17 0.15
C THR A 74 -12.95 0.33 0.73
N PRO A 75 -11.97 -0.45 0.28
CA PRO A 75 -10.60 -0.29 0.71
C PRO A 75 -9.99 0.98 0.11
N LEU A 76 -9.14 1.63 0.90
CA LEU A 76 -8.32 2.76 0.51
C LEU A 76 -6.88 2.45 0.89
N LEU A 77 -5.99 2.46 -0.08
CA LEU A 77 -4.57 2.32 0.14
C LEU A 77 -3.94 3.70 0.31
N VAL A 78 -3.17 3.86 1.39
CA VAL A 78 -2.44 5.09 1.69
C VAL A 78 -0.96 4.75 1.80
N LEU A 79 -0.16 5.33 0.91
CA LEU A 79 1.28 5.14 0.86
C LEU A 79 1.97 6.34 1.53
N VAL A 80 2.76 6.08 2.56
CA VAL A 80 3.50 7.12 3.29
C VAL A 80 4.97 6.75 3.44
N SER A 81 5.79 7.76 3.62
CA SER A 81 7.23 7.61 3.86
C SER A 81 7.52 6.86 5.18
N GLY A 82 8.56 6.02 5.19
CA GLY A 82 8.93 5.21 6.35
C GLY A 82 9.25 5.98 7.61
N ASP A 83 9.74 7.23 7.47
CA ASP A 83 10.06 8.15 8.55
C ASP A 83 8.87 9.05 8.96
N GLN A 84 7.69 8.88 8.36
CA GLN A 84 6.52 9.71 8.58
C GLN A 84 5.33 8.92 9.13
N ARG A 85 4.34 9.63 9.68
CA ARG A 85 3.05 9.07 10.11
C ARG A 85 1.91 9.70 9.34
N ALA A 86 0.94 8.88 8.93
CA ALA A 86 -0.27 9.39 8.33
C ALA A 86 -1.13 10.13 9.37
N ASP A 87 -1.54 11.35 9.04
CA ASP A 87 -2.52 12.10 9.83
C ASP A 87 -3.93 11.74 9.36
N VAL A 88 -4.66 11.01 10.19
CA VAL A 88 -6.03 10.57 9.90
C VAL A 88 -7.00 11.75 9.80
N HIS A 89 -6.72 12.88 10.46
CA HIS A 89 -7.56 14.09 10.33
C HIS A 89 -7.40 14.72 8.95
N ARG A 90 -6.15 14.86 8.47
CA ARG A 90 -5.86 15.32 7.11
C ARG A 90 -6.45 14.39 6.06
N LEU A 91 -6.32 13.07 6.26
CA LEU A 91 -6.89 12.06 5.37
C LEU A 91 -8.42 12.21 5.27
N ARG A 92 -9.11 12.36 6.41
CA ARG A 92 -10.56 12.57 6.42
C ARG A 92 -10.97 13.88 5.75
N ALA A 93 -10.24 14.97 6.01
CA ALA A 93 -10.51 16.27 5.40
C ALA A 93 -10.34 16.19 3.87
N ALA A 94 -9.27 15.56 3.39
CA ALA A 94 -9.02 15.40 1.96
C ALA A 94 -10.11 14.57 1.24
N LEU A 95 -10.72 13.63 1.95
CA LEU A 95 -11.79 12.77 1.43
C LEU A 95 -13.20 13.29 1.69
N GLY A 96 -13.37 14.38 2.45
CA GLY A 96 -14.67 14.88 2.87
C GLY A 96 -15.44 13.92 3.77
N LEU A 97 -14.73 13.13 4.61
CA LEU A 97 -15.30 12.06 5.42
C LEU A 97 -15.41 12.44 6.90
N SER A 98 -16.51 12.03 7.53
CA SER A 98 -16.66 12.09 8.97
C SER A 98 -15.81 11.02 9.68
N LYS A 99 -15.60 11.21 11.01
CA LYS A 99 -14.81 10.27 11.83
C LYS A 99 -15.32 8.82 11.74
N LYS A 100 -16.62 8.63 11.65
CA LYS A 100 -17.25 7.29 11.61
C LYS A 100 -17.10 6.58 10.27
N ARG A 101 -16.77 7.32 9.20
CA ARG A 101 -16.72 6.79 7.84
C ARG A 101 -15.32 6.35 7.39
N LEU A 102 -14.31 6.47 8.23
CA LEU A 102 -12.94 6.07 7.91
C LEU A 102 -12.29 5.42 9.13
N ARG A 103 -11.75 4.23 8.99
CA ARG A 103 -10.89 3.60 9.98
C ARG A 103 -9.80 2.74 9.34
N ILE A 104 -8.74 2.47 10.09
CA ILE A 104 -7.72 1.50 9.68
C ILE A 104 -8.34 0.10 9.58
N ALA A 105 -7.99 -0.65 8.54
CA ALA A 105 -8.45 -2.02 8.36
C ALA A 105 -7.74 -2.97 9.33
N GLN A 106 -8.47 -3.97 9.83
CA GLN A 106 -7.89 -5.06 10.61
C GLN A 106 -7.13 -6.03 9.68
N PRO A 107 -6.16 -6.82 10.19
CA PRO A 107 -5.34 -7.71 9.36
C PRO A 107 -6.15 -8.63 8.43
N ALA A 108 -7.23 -9.24 8.90
CA ALA A 108 -8.11 -10.08 8.08
C ALA A 108 -8.80 -9.27 6.97
N GLU A 109 -9.20 -8.03 7.24
CA GLU A 109 -9.84 -7.14 6.28
C GLU A 109 -8.84 -6.65 5.21
N VAL A 110 -7.58 -6.45 5.59
CA VAL A 110 -6.50 -6.13 4.64
C VAL A 110 -6.33 -7.27 3.65
N LEU A 111 -6.23 -8.51 4.14
CA LEU A 111 -6.10 -9.69 3.29
C LEU A 111 -7.32 -9.86 2.37
N ASP A 112 -8.53 -9.75 2.91
CA ASP A 112 -9.78 -9.89 2.14
C ASP A 112 -9.92 -8.83 1.05
N SER A 113 -9.49 -7.59 1.35
CA SER A 113 -9.65 -6.46 0.43
C SER A 113 -8.58 -6.39 -0.64
N THR A 114 -7.34 -6.77 -0.32
CA THR A 114 -6.18 -6.57 -1.20
C THR A 114 -5.61 -7.87 -1.76
N GLY A 115 -5.83 -8.99 -1.07
CA GLY A 115 -5.20 -10.27 -1.36
C GLY A 115 -3.77 -10.38 -0.82
N PHE A 116 -3.36 -9.47 0.08
CA PHE A 116 -2.03 -9.44 0.68
C PHE A 116 -2.13 -9.24 2.19
N GLU A 117 -1.19 -9.82 2.92
CA GLU A 117 -1.08 -9.65 4.36
C GLU A 117 -0.50 -8.27 4.74
N VAL A 118 -0.83 -7.80 5.94
CA VAL A 118 -0.24 -6.60 6.52
C VAL A 118 1.29 -6.69 6.50
N GLY A 119 1.94 -5.59 6.11
CA GLY A 119 3.39 -5.50 5.94
C GLY A 119 3.88 -5.88 4.54
N GLY A 120 3.08 -6.66 3.77
CA GLY A 120 3.40 -7.07 2.40
C GLY A 120 2.54 -6.43 1.31
N VAL A 121 1.63 -5.53 1.67
CA VAL A 121 0.69 -4.92 0.71
C VAL A 121 1.45 -4.07 -0.32
N PRO A 122 1.48 -4.47 -1.60
CA PRO A 122 2.14 -3.73 -2.66
C PRO A 122 1.25 -2.57 -3.15
N PRO A 123 1.81 -1.63 -3.93
CA PRO A 123 1.03 -0.58 -4.57
C PRO A 123 0.18 -1.06 -5.75
N ILE A 124 0.40 -2.27 -6.23
CA ILE A 124 -0.26 -2.88 -7.40
C ILE A 124 -0.51 -4.37 -7.18
N GLY A 125 -1.30 -4.98 -8.06
CA GLY A 125 -1.53 -6.43 -8.04
C GLY A 125 -2.61 -6.88 -7.06
N HIS A 126 -3.43 -5.97 -6.54
CA HIS A 126 -4.58 -6.29 -5.67
C HIS A 126 -5.64 -7.11 -6.43
N TRP A 127 -6.47 -7.86 -5.70
CA TRP A 127 -7.55 -8.65 -6.28
C TRP A 127 -8.60 -7.81 -7.02
N ALA A 128 -8.80 -6.57 -6.56
CA ALA A 128 -9.67 -5.59 -7.20
C ALA A 128 -8.97 -4.23 -7.25
N THR A 129 -9.50 -3.31 -8.02
CA THR A 129 -9.00 -1.93 -8.04
C THR A 129 -9.17 -1.29 -6.68
N VAL A 130 -8.08 -0.81 -6.10
CA VAL A 130 -8.06 -0.09 -4.82
C VAL A 130 -7.66 1.35 -5.07
N ARG A 131 -8.49 2.30 -4.61
CA ARG A 131 -8.10 3.72 -4.64
C ARG A 131 -6.84 3.92 -3.82
N THR A 132 -5.86 4.63 -4.39
CA THR A 132 -4.56 4.83 -3.76
C THR A 132 -4.27 6.31 -3.60
N LEU A 133 -3.93 6.71 -2.37
CA LEU A 133 -3.39 8.02 -2.04
C LEU A 133 -1.91 7.90 -1.71
N ILE A 134 -1.11 8.83 -2.17
CA ILE A 134 0.34 8.81 -1.96
C ILE A 134 0.74 10.10 -1.26
N ASP A 135 1.37 9.99 -0.10
CA ASP A 135 1.87 11.15 0.59
C ASP A 135 3.01 11.82 -0.19
N ARG A 136 2.89 13.11 -0.34
CA ARG A 136 3.79 13.91 -1.16
C ARG A 136 5.23 13.93 -0.64
N THR A 137 5.46 13.64 0.65
CA THR A 137 6.82 13.57 1.21
C THR A 137 7.67 12.45 0.63
N LEU A 138 7.06 11.42 0.01
CA LEU A 138 7.80 10.40 -0.75
C LEU A 138 8.55 10.99 -1.95
N SER A 139 8.10 12.12 -2.49
CA SER A 139 8.79 12.82 -3.61
C SER A 139 10.17 13.40 -3.25
N ARG A 140 10.55 13.39 -1.96
CA ARG A 140 11.91 13.74 -1.51
C ARG A 140 12.98 12.79 -2.06
N PHE A 141 12.56 11.61 -2.53
CA PHE A 141 13.45 10.56 -3.01
C PHE A 141 13.15 10.25 -4.48
N ASP A 142 14.20 10.18 -5.30
CA ASP A 142 14.07 9.79 -6.70
C ASP A 142 13.62 8.32 -6.82
N VAL A 143 14.16 7.47 -5.95
CA VAL A 143 13.82 6.04 -5.85
C VAL A 143 13.26 5.74 -4.46
N VAL A 144 12.13 5.04 -4.45
CA VAL A 144 11.46 4.54 -3.24
C VAL A 144 11.36 3.02 -3.28
N TRP A 145 11.17 2.40 -2.12
CA TRP A 145 11.12 0.95 -1.96
C TRP A 145 9.73 0.54 -1.48
N ALA A 146 9.00 -0.16 -2.31
CA ALA A 146 7.65 -0.61 -2.01
C ALA A 146 7.61 -2.10 -1.66
N ALA A 147 6.62 -2.51 -0.87
CA ALA A 147 6.36 -3.91 -0.55
C ALA A 147 5.99 -4.70 -1.82
N ALA A 148 6.44 -5.94 -1.88
CA ALA A 148 6.29 -6.82 -3.02
C ALA A 148 5.52 -8.11 -2.71
N GLY A 149 4.50 -8.04 -1.85
CA GLY A 149 3.57 -9.15 -1.60
C GLY A 149 3.85 -9.94 -0.32
N SER A 150 4.99 -9.75 0.32
CA SER A 150 5.28 -10.32 1.64
C SER A 150 6.04 -9.30 2.50
N PRO A 151 6.04 -9.46 3.85
CA PRO A 151 6.67 -8.49 4.75
C PRO A 151 8.19 -8.31 4.53
N ASN A 152 8.86 -9.26 3.90
CA ASN A 152 10.28 -9.24 3.60
C ASN A 152 10.60 -9.19 2.10
N ALA A 153 9.63 -8.89 1.25
CA ALA A 153 9.85 -8.68 -0.18
C ALA A 153 9.59 -7.23 -0.55
N VAL A 154 10.53 -6.60 -1.25
CA VAL A 154 10.47 -5.20 -1.66
C VAL A 154 10.98 -5.04 -3.09
N PHE A 155 10.61 -3.94 -3.72
CA PHE A 155 11.19 -3.56 -5.01
C PHE A 155 11.44 -2.05 -5.09
N PRO A 156 12.52 -1.63 -5.75
CA PRO A 156 12.81 -0.22 -5.98
C PRO A 156 12.01 0.29 -7.17
N ILE A 157 11.55 1.53 -7.07
CA ILE A 157 10.82 2.20 -8.15
C ILE A 157 11.05 3.71 -8.08
N ALA A 158 11.16 4.36 -9.23
CA ALA A 158 11.15 5.81 -9.27
C ALA A 158 9.82 6.34 -8.73
N TYR A 159 9.86 7.39 -7.89
CA TYR A 159 8.65 7.96 -7.29
C TYR A 159 7.59 8.31 -8.33
N SER A 160 7.99 8.97 -9.43
CA SER A 160 7.08 9.34 -10.52
C SER A 160 6.41 8.09 -11.15
N ARG A 161 7.16 7.00 -11.25
CA ARG A 161 6.65 5.75 -11.81
C ARG A 161 5.70 5.07 -10.83
N LEU A 162 5.98 5.12 -9.53
CA LEU A 162 5.07 4.63 -8.47
C LEU A 162 3.70 5.31 -8.58
N VAL A 163 3.68 6.64 -8.69
CA VAL A 163 2.42 7.40 -8.84
C VAL A 163 1.64 6.92 -10.06
N THR A 164 2.31 6.69 -11.17
CA THR A 164 1.68 6.24 -12.41
C THR A 164 1.10 4.84 -12.31
N ILE A 165 1.89 3.85 -11.87
CA ILE A 165 1.45 2.45 -11.84
C ILE A 165 0.39 2.18 -10.79
N ALA A 166 0.46 2.88 -9.64
CA ALA A 166 -0.55 2.79 -8.59
C ALA A 166 -1.83 3.55 -8.94
N ASN A 167 -1.85 4.32 -10.04
CA ASN A 167 -2.89 5.29 -10.34
C ASN A 167 -3.20 6.15 -9.10
N GLY A 168 -2.14 6.60 -8.43
CA GLY A 168 -2.20 7.23 -7.13
C GLY A 168 -2.39 8.74 -7.23
N GLU A 169 -3.12 9.27 -6.27
CA GLU A 169 -3.29 10.72 -6.07
C GLU A 169 -2.29 11.19 -5.02
N ALA A 170 -1.38 12.10 -5.41
CA ALA A 170 -0.37 12.65 -4.51
C ALA A 170 -0.95 13.81 -3.69
N ILE A 171 -1.03 13.65 -2.38
CA ILE A 171 -1.58 14.62 -1.44
C ILE A 171 -0.73 14.74 -0.16
N ASP A 172 -0.99 15.77 0.65
CA ASP A 172 -0.27 15.98 1.92
C ASP A 172 -1.01 15.29 3.06
N LEU A 173 -0.48 14.15 3.52
CA LEU A 173 -1.13 13.25 4.46
C LEU A 173 -0.41 13.08 5.79
N VAL A 174 0.79 13.65 5.94
CA VAL A 174 1.58 13.46 7.16
C VAL A 174 1.42 14.61 8.12
N GLU A 175 1.72 14.34 9.41
CA GLU A 175 1.81 15.37 10.43
C GLU A 175 2.97 16.30 10.11
N GLU A 176 2.73 17.62 10.20
CA GLU A 176 3.81 18.60 10.23
C GLU A 176 4.41 18.64 11.64
N PHE A 177 5.72 18.49 11.72
CA PHE A 177 6.47 18.65 12.95
C PHE A 177 6.84 20.12 13.14
#